data_7ede1161936013c3fd498755cbffb83c
#
_entry.id   7ede1161936013c3fd498755cbffb83c
#
_cell.length_a   1.000
_cell.length_b   1.000
_cell.length_c   1.000
_cell.angle_alpha   90.00
_cell.angle_beta   90.00
_cell.angle_gamma   90.00
#
_symmetry.space_group_name_H-M   'P 1'
#
loop_
_entity.id
_entity.type
_entity.pdbx_description
1 polymer ?
#
loop_
_entity_poly.entity_id
_entity_poly.type
_entity_poly.pdbx_seq_one_letter_code
_entity_poly.pdbx_strand_id
1 'polypeptide(L)'
;MFKRFCYFLTLTFLAACSSNNDYSVVDYNIVPMVQEINYVNDKSFLIDNTTKIVYPSDNKSLAGIAGLLAEYIEFSTGYRLEVSSNSEQENIISLTTNFTNDNSEAYNIEVNDSLISINGASEAGTFYGVQTLRNAIPTNASGSIEFPGIDITDYPAYKYRGVSLDVSRHFFPVSFVKKYIDVLAMCKMNVFHWHLTDDQGGASK
;
A
#
# COMPACT_ATOMS: atom_id res chain seq x y z
N MET A 1 -53.76 -7.49 -59.37
CA MET A 1 -53.17 -6.27 -58.79
C MET A 1 -52.76 -6.60 -57.40
N PHE A 2 -51.52 -7.11 -57.22
CA PHE A 2 -50.94 -7.53 -55.89
C PHE A 2 -50.04 -6.44 -55.35
N LYS A 3 -50.41 -5.79 -54.25
CA LYS A 3 -49.58 -4.87 -53.52
C LYS A 3 -48.69 -5.67 -52.57
N ARG A 4 -47.37 -5.70 -52.85
CA ARG A 4 -46.37 -6.23 -51.96
C ARG A 4 -46.07 -5.18 -50.87
N PHE A 5 -46.36 -5.51 -49.63
CA PHE A 5 -46.01 -4.70 -48.44
C PHE A 5 -44.61 -5.16 -47.93
N CYS A 6 -43.62 -4.33 -48.12
CA CYS A 6 -42.25 -4.59 -47.61
C CYS A 6 -42.17 -4.09 -46.17
N TYR A 7 -42.09 -5.01 -45.20
CA TYR A 7 -41.79 -4.67 -43.83
C TYR A 7 -40.27 -4.48 -43.70
N PHE A 8 -39.84 -3.27 -43.45
CA PHE A 8 -38.47 -2.94 -43.08
C PHE A 8 -38.31 -3.20 -41.58
N LEU A 9 -37.68 -4.32 -41.20
CA LEU A 9 -37.33 -4.65 -39.83
C LEU A 9 -36.04 -3.91 -39.48
N THR A 10 -36.16 -2.76 -38.83
CA THR A 10 -35.01 -2.03 -38.27
C THR A 10 -34.53 -2.74 -37.02
N LEU A 11 -33.42 -3.47 -37.15
CA LEU A 11 -32.68 -4.09 -36.03
C LEU A 11 -31.90 -2.99 -35.32
N THR A 12 -32.43 -2.45 -34.22
CA THR A 12 -31.70 -1.55 -33.31
C THR A 12 -30.72 -2.38 -32.49
N PHE A 13 -29.44 -2.33 -32.87
CA PHE A 13 -28.34 -2.80 -31.98
C PHE A 13 -28.25 -1.88 -30.77
N LEU A 14 -28.76 -2.32 -29.65
CA LEU A 14 -28.40 -1.76 -28.35
C LEU A 14 -26.95 -2.19 -28.05
N ALA A 15 -25.98 -1.32 -28.39
CA ALA A 15 -24.64 -1.44 -27.87
C ALA A 15 -24.72 -1.15 -26.36
N ALA A 16 -24.84 -2.21 -25.56
CA ALA A 16 -24.53 -2.11 -24.12
C ALA A 16 -23.04 -1.83 -24.01
N CYS A 17 -22.66 -0.57 -23.84
CA CYS A 17 -21.36 -0.22 -23.29
C CYS A 17 -21.33 -0.78 -21.86
N SER A 18 -20.76 -1.97 -21.67
CA SER A 18 -20.20 -2.32 -20.37
C SER A 18 -19.02 -1.37 -20.17
N SER A 19 -19.15 -0.42 -19.27
CA SER A 19 -18.00 0.30 -18.73
C SER A 19 -17.16 -0.73 -17.99
N ASN A 20 -16.17 -1.33 -18.67
CA ASN A 20 -15.08 -1.97 -17.98
C ASN A 20 -14.40 -0.83 -17.21
N ASN A 21 -14.61 -0.79 -15.91
CA ASN A 21 -13.83 0.07 -15.05
C ASN A 21 -12.37 -0.39 -15.19
N ASP A 22 -11.54 0.47 -15.74
CA ASP A 22 -10.12 0.16 -16.06
C ASP A 22 -9.27 0.40 -14.80
N TYR A 23 -9.70 -0.18 -13.67
CA TYR A 23 -9.00 -0.08 -12.39
C TYR A 23 -9.07 -1.42 -11.62
N SER A 24 -8.05 -1.65 -10.79
CA SER A 24 -7.99 -2.77 -9.85
C SER A 24 -8.62 -2.38 -8.52
N VAL A 25 -9.38 -3.27 -7.90
CA VAL A 25 -9.94 -3.06 -6.54
C VAL A 25 -9.07 -3.81 -5.55
N VAL A 26 -8.71 -3.16 -4.43
CA VAL A 26 -7.92 -3.80 -3.37
C VAL A 26 -8.75 -4.80 -2.58
N ASP A 27 -8.05 -5.85 -2.10
CA ASP A 27 -8.59 -6.82 -1.14
C ASP A 27 -7.83 -6.67 0.19
N TYR A 28 -8.58 -6.40 1.27
CA TYR A 28 -8.00 -6.26 2.60
C TYR A 28 -7.76 -7.59 3.34
N ASN A 29 -7.77 -8.73 2.64
CA ASN A 29 -7.27 -10.01 3.14
C ASN A 29 -5.74 -10.03 3.16
N ILE A 30 -5.15 -9.15 3.95
CA ILE A 30 -3.71 -8.89 4.01
C ILE A 30 -2.98 -9.77 5.04
N VAL A 31 -1.69 -9.96 4.81
CA VAL A 31 -0.79 -10.69 5.73
C VAL A 31 0.41 -9.80 6.07
N PRO A 32 0.72 -9.56 7.36
CA PRO A 32 0.02 -10.03 8.57
C PRO A 32 -1.38 -9.44 8.71
N MET A 33 -2.30 -10.22 9.29
CA MET A 33 -3.67 -9.77 9.55
C MET A 33 -3.66 -8.63 10.58
N VAL A 34 -4.45 -7.59 10.32
CA VAL A 34 -4.62 -6.45 11.23
C VAL A 34 -5.51 -6.82 12.42
N GLN A 35 -5.38 -6.07 13.53
CA GLN A 35 -6.15 -6.34 14.76
C GLN A 35 -7.63 -6.03 14.58
N GLU A 36 -7.96 -4.94 13.92
CA GLU A 36 -9.33 -4.50 13.71
C GLU A 36 -9.47 -3.87 12.31
N ILE A 37 -10.56 -4.23 11.61
CA ILE A 37 -10.95 -3.65 10.34
C ILE A 37 -12.47 -3.46 10.29
N ASN A 38 -12.91 -2.24 10.03
CA ASN A 38 -14.29 -1.86 9.87
C ASN A 38 -14.50 -1.33 8.46
N TYR A 39 -15.44 -1.92 7.72
CA TYR A 39 -15.77 -1.46 6.37
C TYR A 39 -16.75 -0.29 6.42
N VAL A 40 -16.45 0.77 5.67
CA VAL A 40 -17.29 1.95 5.51
C VAL A 40 -18.01 1.87 4.18
N ASN A 41 -19.32 1.60 4.22
CA ASN A 41 -20.12 1.44 3.01
C ASN A 41 -20.19 2.75 2.21
N ASP A 42 -20.35 2.63 0.89
CA ASP A 42 -20.55 3.74 -0.05
C ASP A 42 -19.41 4.77 -0.09
N LYS A 43 -18.21 4.37 0.37
CA LYS A 43 -16.98 5.16 0.32
C LYS A 43 -15.90 4.40 -0.42
N SER A 44 -15.13 5.09 -1.25
CA SER A 44 -13.91 4.56 -1.85
C SER A 44 -12.97 5.68 -2.26
N PHE A 45 -11.67 5.37 -2.31
CA PHE A 45 -10.63 6.25 -2.81
C PHE A 45 -9.99 5.64 -4.05
N LEU A 46 -9.92 6.42 -5.13
CA LEU A 46 -9.26 5.99 -6.36
C LEU A 46 -7.86 6.62 -6.44
N ILE A 47 -6.83 5.78 -6.37
CA ILE A 47 -5.47 6.23 -6.68
C ILE A 47 -5.34 6.33 -8.21
N ASP A 48 -5.00 7.52 -8.68
CA ASP A 48 -4.70 7.83 -10.07
C ASP A 48 -3.43 8.68 -10.18
N ASN A 49 -3.10 9.13 -11.38
CA ASN A 49 -1.91 9.94 -11.66
C ASN A 49 -1.97 11.37 -11.08
N THR A 50 -3.09 11.80 -10.52
CA THR A 50 -3.26 13.12 -9.87
C THR A 50 -3.17 13.03 -8.35
N THR A 51 -3.24 11.81 -7.79
CA THR A 51 -3.12 11.57 -6.36
C THR A 51 -1.75 12.02 -5.85
N LYS A 52 -1.71 12.63 -4.67
CA LYS A 52 -0.47 13.08 -4.02
C LYS A 52 -0.29 12.41 -2.67
N ILE A 53 0.98 12.28 -2.26
CA ILE A 53 1.33 11.81 -0.92
C ILE A 53 1.81 13.01 -0.11
N VAL A 54 1.17 13.27 1.03
CA VAL A 54 1.47 14.42 1.87
C VAL A 54 1.94 14.01 3.26
N TYR A 55 2.83 14.80 3.84
CA TYR A 55 3.39 14.60 5.17
C TYR A 55 3.69 15.95 5.84
N PRO A 56 3.76 16.06 7.18
CA PRO A 56 4.15 17.27 7.88
C PRO A 56 5.58 17.71 7.55
N SER A 57 5.78 18.99 7.20
CA SER A 57 7.06 19.56 6.75
C SER A 57 8.20 19.49 7.76
N ASP A 58 7.89 19.39 9.05
CA ASP A 58 8.82 19.29 10.16
C ASP A 58 9.30 17.86 10.44
N ASN A 59 8.67 16.84 9.80
CA ASN A 59 9.03 15.43 10.00
C ASN A 59 9.76 14.84 8.78
N LYS A 60 11.10 14.88 8.81
CA LYS A 60 11.95 14.33 7.74
C LYS A 60 11.87 12.80 7.62
N SER A 61 11.57 12.09 8.69
CA SER A 61 11.43 10.63 8.67
C SER A 61 10.20 10.24 7.84
N LEU A 62 9.10 10.97 7.98
CA LEU A 62 7.90 10.76 7.16
C LEU A 62 8.13 11.05 5.68
N ALA A 63 9.03 12.00 5.33
CA ALA A 63 9.41 12.23 3.94
C ALA A 63 10.00 10.97 3.29
N GLY A 64 10.88 10.23 4.00
CA GLY A 64 11.43 8.97 3.53
C GLY A 64 10.36 7.88 3.38
N ILE A 65 9.43 7.78 4.34
CA ILE A 65 8.33 6.81 4.31
C ILE A 65 7.36 7.13 3.16
N ALA A 66 7.07 8.42 2.91
CA ALA A 66 6.25 8.86 1.79
C ALA A 66 6.91 8.52 0.44
N GLY A 67 8.22 8.69 0.33
CA GLY A 67 8.99 8.29 -0.85
C GLY A 67 8.89 6.78 -1.11
N LEU A 68 9.01 5.94 -0.08
CA LEU A 68 8.84 4.48 -0.21
C LEU A 68 7.42 4.12 -0.66
N LEU A 69 6.40 4.77 -0.12
CA LEU A 69 5.02 4.54 -0.56
C LEU A 69 4.83 4.92 -2.04
N ALA A 70 5.42 6.04 -2.48
CA ALA A 70 5.39 6.44 -3.89
C ALA A 70 6.04 5.38 -4.79
N GLU A 71 7.19 4.82 -4.39
CA GLU A 71 7.86 3.74 -5.13
C GLU A 71 7.00 2.47 -5.21
N TYR A 72 6.31 2.08 -4.13
CA TYR A 72 5.41 0.92 -4.13
C TYR A 72 4.21 1.12 -5.06
N ILE A 73 3.63 2.32 -5.07
CA ILE A 73 2.52 2.65 -5.95
C ILE A 73 3.01 2.72 -7.41
N GLU A 74 4.15 3.37 -7.70
CA GLU A 74 4.73 3.42 -9.04
C GLU A 74 5.02 2.02 -9.59
N PHE A 75 5.55 1.11 -8.77
CA PHE A 75 5.79 -0.27 -9.17
C PHE A 75 4.53 -1.02 -9.58
N SER A 76 3.41 -0.76 -8.89
CA SER A 76 2.14 -1.47 -9.12
C SER A 76 1.30 -0.83 -10.22
N THR A 77 1.28 0.51 -10.32
CA THR A 77 0.37 1.26 -11.20
C THR A 77 1.05 1.87 -12.41
N GLY A 78 2.37 2.11 -12.32
CA GLY A 78 3.12 2.96 -13.25
C GLY A 78 2.99 4.46 -12.98
N TYR A 79 2.19 4.89 -11.99
CA TYR A 79 2.01 6.30 -11.64
C TYR A 79 3.10 6.77 -10.68
N ARG A 80 3.80 7.81 -11.08
CA ARG A 80 4.75 8.51 -10.21
C ARG A 80 4.03 9.62 -9.46
N LEU A 81 3.61 9.34 -8.22
CA LEU A 81 2.90 10.29 -7.39
C LEU A 81 3.83 11.38 -6.85
N GLU A 82 3.32 12.61 -6.77
CA GLU A 82 4.01 13.72 -6.13
C GLU A 82 4.05 13.51 -4.61
N VAL A 83 5.25 13.66 -4.01
CA VAL A 83 5.45 13.66 -2.56
C VAL A 83 5.67 15.09 -2.10
N SER A 84 4.83 15.59 -1.22
CA SER A 84 4.81 17.01 -0.83
C SER A 84 4.58 17.18 0.67
N SER A 85 5.09 18.28 1.21
CA SER A 85 4.79 18.73 2.59
C SER A 85 3.70 19.81 2.63
N ASN A 86 2.99 20.01 1.54
CA ASN A 86 1.89 20.98 1.47
C ASN A 86 0.62 20.45 2.14
N SER A 87 -0.23 21.37 2.61
CA SER A 87 -1.51 21.07 3.26
C SER A 87 -2.66 20.93 2.25
N GLU A 88 -2.52 20.11 1.22
CA GLU A 88 -3.64 19.77 0.34
C GLU A 88 -4.63 18.88 1.09
N GLN A 89 -5.91 18.90 0.71
CA GLN A 89 -6.97 18.23 1.46
C GLN A 89 -7.80 17.23 0.64
N GLU A 90 -7.63 17.20 -0.67
CA GLU A 90 -8.39 16.32 -1.56
C GLU A 90 -7.47 15.52 -2.47
N ASN A 91 -7.88 14.31 -2.80
CA ASN A 91 -7.13 13.34 -3.61
C ASN A 91 -5.71 13.09 -3.10
N ILE A 92 -5.60 12.84 -1.79
CA ILE A 92 -4.30 12.67 -1.13
C ILE A 92 -4.21 11.38 -0.32
N ILE A 93 -2.97 10.92 -0.15
CA ILE A 93 -2.59 9.96 0.88
C ILE A 93 -1.80 10.74 1.93
N SER A 94 -2.35 10.87 3.12
CA SER A 94 -1.76 11.64 4.23
C SER A 94 -1.03 10.75 5.21
N LEU A 95 0.22 11.07 5.51
CA LEU A 95 1.04 10.38 6.52
C LEU A 95 1.24 11.29 7.72
N THR A 96 0.88 10.82 8.92
CA THR A 96 1.04 11.58 10.18
C THR A 96 1.51 10.68 11.33
N THR A 97 1.87 11.28 12.48
CA THR A 97 2.30 10.59 13.71
C THR A 97 1.50 11.04 14.93
N ASN A 98 0.20 11.31 14.75
CA ASN A 98 -0.67 11.87 15.80
C ASN A 98 -1.59 10.82 16.43
N PHE A 99 -1.45 9.54 16.10
CA PHE A 99 -2.27 8.48 16.67
C PHE A 99 -1.88 8.24 18.13
N THR A 100 -2.86 8.41 19.06
CA THR A 100 -2.61 8.18 20.48
C THR A 100 -2.79 6.71 20.81
N ASN A 101 -1.69 6.04 21.14
CA ASN A 101 -1.68 4.64 21.56
C ASN A 101 -0.45 4.37 22.45
N ASP A 102 -0.57 3.47 23.43
CA ASP A 102 0.53 3.08 24.31
C ASP A 102 1.62 2.26 23.58
N ASN A 103 1.27 1.66 22.45
CA ASN A 103 2.19 0.96 21.59
C ASN A 103 2.71 1.90 20.50
N SER A 104 4.01 2.25 20.53
CA SER A 104 4.62 3.15 19.57
C SER A 104 4.60 2.64 18.11
N GLU A 105 4.40 1.35 17.89
CA GLU A 105 4.27 0.74 16.56
C GLU A 105 2.81 0.66 16.08
N ALA A 106 1.86 1.15 16.89
CA ALA A 106 0.45 1.19 16.51
C ALA A 106 0.19 2.24 15.43
N TYR A 107 -0.85 2.01 14.64
CA TYR A 107 -1.33 2.94 13.62
C TYR A 107 -2.82 2.75 13.36
N ASN A 108 -3.40 3.77 12.75
CA ASN A 108 -4.72 3.67 12.15
C ASN A 108 -4.67 4.05 10.65
N ILE A 109 -5.56 3.46 9.84
CA ILE A 109 -5.77 3.81 8.44
C ILE A 109 -7.26 4.08 8.24
N GLU A 110 -7.58 5.25 7.70
CA GLU A 110 -8.92 5.61 7.27
C GLU A 110 -8.93 5.85 5.76
N VAL A 111 -9.91 5.25 5.06
CA VAL A 111 -10.14 5.46 3.64
C VAL A 111 -11.54 6.02 3.42
N ASN A 112 -11.62 7.17 2.76
CA ASN A 112 -12.87 7.80 2.34
C ASN A 112 -12.76 8.35 0.91
N ASP A 113 -13.76 9.06 0.41
CA ASP A 113 -13.84 9.49 -1.00
C ASP A 113 -12.75 10.50 -1.41
N SER A 114 -12.11 11.19 -0.48
CA SER A 114 -11.14 12.26 -0.76
C SER A 114 -9.74 11.99 -0.23
N LEU A 115 -9.59 11.01 0.68
CA LEU A 115 -8.41 10.86 1.51
C LEU A 115 -8.17 9.39 1.89
N ILE A 116 -6.91 8.95 1.79
CA ILE A 116 -6.36 7.86 2.59
C ILE A 116 -5.51 8.48 3.69
N SER A 117 -5.90 8.32 4.96
CA SER A 117 -5.11 8.76 6.11
C SER A 117 -4.37 7.57 6.72
N ILE A 118 -3.04 7.69 6.88
CA ILE A 118 -2.21 6.73 7.61
C ILE A 118 -1.58 7.47 8.78
N ASN A 119 -2.01 7.15 9.99
CA ASN A 119 -1.63 7.88 11.18
C ASN A 119 -1.02 6.93 12.22
N GLY A 120 0.28 7.04 12.47
CA GLY A 120 1.00 6.22 13.43
C GLY A 120 1.08 6.84 14.82
N ALA A 121 1.30 6.01 15.83
CA ALA A 121 1.70 6.48 17.17
C ALA A 121 3.17 6.96 17.18
N SER A 122 3.93 6.59 16.16
CA SER A 122 5.27 7.07 15.83
C SER A 122 5.55 6.89 14.33
N GLU A 123 6.74 7.27 13.87
CA GLU A 123 7.19 7.00 12.49
C GLU A 123 7.18 5.50 12.17
N ALA A 124 7.52 4.64 13.15
CA ALA A 124 7.45 3.19 12.97
C ALA A 124 6.02 2.71 12.75
N GLY A 125 5.05 3.24 13.51
CA GLY A 125 3.63 2.97 13.31
C GLY A 125 3.16 3.39 11.92
N THR A 126 3.50 4.61 11.48
CA THR A 126 3.17 5.09 10.13
C THR A 126 3.80 4.21 9.04
N PHE A 127 5.06 3.78 9.23
CA PHE A 127 5.72 2.85 8.31
C PHE A 127 4.97 1.51 8.20
N TYR A 128 4.50 0.94 9.32
CA TYR A 128 3.72 -0.30 9.29
C TYR A 128 2.33 -0.10 8.66
N GLY A 129 1.72 1.07 8.83
CA GLY A 129 0.52 1.45 8.11
C GLY A 129 0.74 1.48 6.59
N VAL A 130 1.86 2.04 6.14
CA VAL A 130 2.28 2.01 4.73
C VAL A 130 2.47 0.58 4.23
N GLN A 131 3.08 -0.33 5.02
CA GLN A 131 3.21 -1.74 4.62
C GLN A 131 1.83 -2.44 4.53
N THR A 132 0.89 -2.07 5.39
CA THR A 132 -0.49 -2.57 5.31
C THR A 132 -1.17 -2.13 4.01
N LEU A 133 -1.06 -0.85 3.65
CA LEU A 133 -1.61 -0.35 2.39
C LEU A 133 -0.94 -1.04 1.18
N ARG A 134 0.39 -1.19 1.19
CA ARG A 134 1.15 -1.93 0.17
C ARG A 134 0.64 -3.36 -0.01
N ASN A 135 0.41 -4.07 1.11
CA ASN A 135 -0.03 -5.47 1.08
C ASN A 135 -1.47 -5.64 0.57
N ALA A 136 -2.29 -4.59 0.62
CA ALA A 136 -3.63 -4.59 0.07
C ALA A 136 -3.65 -4.45 -1.46
N ILE A 137 -2.59 -3.89 -2.07
CA ILE A 137 -2.51 -3.70 -3.52
C ILE A 137 -2.36 -5.05 -4.21
N PRO A 138 -3.24 -5.40 -5.17
CA PRO A 138 -3.14 -6.65 -5.92
C PRO A 138 -1.82 -6.75 -6.68
N THR A 139 -1.19 -7.94 -6.69
CA THR A 139 0.11 -8.17 -7.35
C THR A 139 0.07 -8.01 -8.87
N ASN A 140 -1.11 -8.07 -9.46
CA ASN A 140 -1.37 -7.88 -10.90
C ASN A 140 -2.06 -6.54 -11.19
N ALA A 141 -2.05 -5.59 -10.24
CA ALA A 141 -2.61 -4.27 -10.46
C ALA A 141 -1.88 -3.55 -11.60
N SER A 142 -2.61 -2.77 -12.35
CA SER A 142 -2.10 -1.88 -13.39
C SER A 142 -3.05 -0.70 -13.54
N GLY A 143 -2.51 0.51 -13.76
CA GLY A 143 -3.33 1.72 -13.84
C GLY A 143 -3.92 2.11 -12.49
N SER A 144 -5.11 2.67 -12.49
CA SER A 144 -5.77 3.14 -11.26
C SER A 144 -6.13 2.01 -10.30
N ILE A 145 -6.12 2.30 -9.00
CA ILE A 145 -6.45 1.35 -7.94
C ILE A 145 -7.52 1.96 -7.04
N GLU A 146 -8.62 1.23 -6.89
CA GLU A 146 -9.68 1.61 -5.97
C GLU A 146 -9.48 0.94 -4.61
N PHE A 147 -9.50 1.76 -3.57
CA PHE A 147 -9.48 1.39 -2.16
C PHE A 147 -10.87 1.58 -1.58
N PRO A 148 -11.66 0.52 -1.34
CA PRO A 148 -12.93 0.62 -0.62
C PRO A 148 -12.78 1.26 0.75
N GLY A 149 -13.80 1.97 1.20
CA GLY A 149 -13.80 2.65 2.48
C GLY A 149 -13.58 1.71 3.67
N ILE A 150 -12.63 2.04 4.52
CA ILE A 150 -12.29 1.28 5.72
C ILE A 150 -11.83 2.19 6.85
N ASP A 151 -11.89 1.63 8.05
CA ASP A 151 -11.19 2.07 9.24
C ASP A 151 -10.43 0.86 9.82
N ILE A 152 -9.09 0.93 9.80
CA ILE A 152 -8.20 -0.09 10.37
C ILE A 152 -7.53 0.49 11.60
N THR A 153 -7.53 -0.27 12.69
CA THR A 153 -6.63 -0.07 13.84
C THR A 153 -5.76 -1.29 14.00
N ASP A 154 -4.44 -1.09 14.03
CA ASP A 154 -3.49 -2.19 14.17
C ASP A 154 -2.31 -1.86 15.07
N TYR A 155 -1.82 -2.88 15.73
CA TYR A 155 -0.63 -2.85 16.56
C TYR A 155 -0.06 -4.26 16.71
N PRO A 156 1.27 -4.43 16.87
CA PRO A 156 1.86 -5.75 16.97
C PRO A 156 1.51 -6.44 18.29
N ALA A 157 1.14 -7.72 18.23
CA ALA A 157 0.92 -8.55 19.40
C ALA A 157 2.21 -8.85 20.19
N TYR A 158 3.40 -8.79 19.50
CA TYR A 158 4.70 -9.07 20.10
C TYR A 158 5.67 -7.93 19.82
N LYS A 159 6.40 -7.49 20.86
CA LYS A 159 7.41 -6.44 20.75
C LYS A 159 8.64 -6.88 19.94
N TYR A 160 9.01 -8.15 20.00
CA TYR A 160 10.14 -8.71 19.27
C TYR A 160 9.62 -9.57 18.11
N ARG A 161 9.94 -9.17 16.91
CA ARG A 161 9.60 -9.87 15.66
C ARG A 161 10.86 -9.97 14.81
N GLY A 162 11.69 -10.96 15.14
CA GLY A 162 13.03 -11.08 14.60
C GLY A 162 13.18 -12.25 13.64
N VAL A 163 14.11 -12.06 12.70
CA VAL A 163 14.57 -13.10 11.77
C VAL A 163 16.09 -13.09 11.73
N SER A 164 16.68 -14.27 11.59
CA SER A 164 18.13 -14.43 11.42
C SER A 164 18.47 -14.88 10.00
N LEU A 165 19.52 -14.29 9.42
CA LEU A 165 20.14 -14.73 8.17
C LEU A 165 21.62 -14.99 8.39
N ASP A 166 22.04 -16.23 8.17
CA ASP A 166 23.44 -16.63 8.27
C ASP A 166 24.11 -16.53 6.91
N VAL A 167 24.95 -15.50 6.72
CA VAL A 167 25.73 -15.28 5.51
C VAL A 167 27.20 -15.66 5.70
N SER A 168 27.58 -16.12 6.91
CA SER A 168 28.90 -16.62 7.23
C SER A 168 29.14 -18.00 6.64
N ARG A 169 28.16 -18.89 6.78
CA ARG A 169 28.25 -20.27 6.27
C ARG A 169 27.87 -20.39 4.81
N HIS A 170 27.05 -19.48 4.31
CA HIS A 170 26.65 -19.44 2.91
C HIS A 170 26.56 -18.01 2.42
N PHE A 171 27.30 -17.69 1.35
CA PHE A 171 27.32 -16.35 0.76
C PHE A 171 26.00 -16.02 0.07
N PHE A 172 25.45 -14.85 0.39
CA PHE A 172 24.34 -14.24 -0.34
C PHE A 172 24.75 -12.90 -0.93
N PRO A 173 24.43 -12.61 -2.19
CA PRO A 173 24.76 -11.32 -2.79
C PRO A 173 23.95 -10.19 -2.16
N VAL A 174 24.48 -8.97 -2.22
CA VAL A 174 23.83 -7.76 -1.62
C VAL A 174 22.38 -7.58 -2.13
N SER A 175 22.12 -7.89 -3.40
CA SER A 175 20.78 -7.82 -3.99
C SER A 175 19.79 -8.76 -3.30
N PHE A 176 20.23 -9.96 -2.90
CA PHE A 176 19.41 -10.89 -2.12
C PHE A 176 19.11 -10.32 -0.73
N VAL A 177 20.13 -9.81 -0.02
CA VAL A 177 19.97 -9.25 1.33
C VAL A 177 19.01 -8.05 1.30
N LYS A 178 19.12 -7.16 0.31
CA LYS A 178 18.18 -6.03 0.14
C LYS A 178 16.74 -6.52 -0.05
N LYS A 179 16.53 -7.51 -0.94
CA LYS A 179 15.21 -8.12 -1.14
C LYS A 179 14.69 -8.79 0.13
N TYR A 180 15.58 -9.44 0.90
CA TYR A 180 15.22 -10.06 2.17
C TYR A 180 14.72 -9.03 3.19
N ILE A 181 15.44 -7.89 3.33
CA ILE A 181 15.02 -6.78 4.19
C ILE A 181 13.66 -6.21 3.75
N ASP A 182 13.42 -6.07 2.45
CA ASP A 182 12.12 -5.60 1.93
C ASP A 182 10.97 -6.55 2.30
N VAL A 183 11.20 -7.88 2.22
CA VAL A 183 10.22 -8.88 2.67
C VAL A 183 9.98 -8.80 4.18
N LEU A 184 11.05 -8.59 4.98
CA LEU A 184 10.90 -8.39 6.42
C LEU A 184 10.05 -7.16 6.75
N ALA A 185 10.28 -6.05 6.04
CA ALA A 185 9.49 -4.82 6.17
C ALA A 185 8.01 -5.09 5.82
N MET A 186 7.74 -5.77 4.71
CA MET A 186 6.40 -6.14 4.27
C MET A 186 5.67 -7.02 5.32
N CYS A 187 6.40 -7.91 6.01
CA CYS A 187 5.89 -8.73 7.10
C CYS A 187 5.89 -8.02 8.47
N LYS A 188 6.19 -6.71 8.52
CA LYS A 188 6.26 -5.90 9.75
C LYS A 188 7.23 -6.44 10.80
N MET A 189 8.32 -7.11 10.38
CA MET A 189 9.41 -7.52 11.25
C MET A 189 10.22 -6.30 11.70
N ASN A 190 10.71 -6.29 12.95
CA ASN A 190 11.44 -5.15 13.52
C ASN A 190 12.87 -5.46 13.92
N VAL A 191 13.29 -6.73 13.85
CA VAL A 191 14.66 -7.14 14.17
C VAL A 191 15.22 -8.03 13.06
N PHE A 192 16.37 -7.64 12.53
CA PHE A 192 17.13 -8.45 11.59
C PHE A 192 18.48 -8.82 12.22
N HIS A 193 18.62 -10.11 12.59
CA HIS A 193 19.90 -10.65 13.04
C HIS A 193 20.70 -11.08 11.82
N TRP A 194 21.61 -10.24 11.37
CA TRP A 194 22.50 -10.54 10.26
C TRP A 194 23.80 -11.13 10.78
N HIS A 195 23.95 -12.47 10.69
CA HIS A 195 25.14 -13.18 11.11
C HIS A 195 26.21 -13.13 10.02
N LEU A 196 27.19 -12.23 10.18
CA LEU A 196 28.18 -11.87 9.15
C LEU A 196 29.44 -12.72 9.20
N THR A 197 29.87 -13.16 10.40
CA THR A 197 31.15 -13.84 10.64
C THR A 197 30.99 -15.01 11.60
N ASP A 198 31.75 -16.08 11.37
CA ASP A 198 31.88 -17.22 12.25
C ASP A 198 33.36 -17.59 12.40
N ASP A 199 33.71 -18.54 13.29
CA ASP A 199 35.07 -18.96 13.63
C ASP A 199 35.93 -19.29 12.39
N GLN A 200 35.31 -19.84 11.34
CA GLN A 200 36.01 -20.33 10.14
C GLN A 200 35.77 -19.51 8.87
N GLY A 201 35.08 -18.38 8.93
CA GLY A 201 34.78 -17.57 7.75
C GLY A 201 34.02 -16.30 8.01
N GLY A 202 34.16 -15.34 7.13
CA GLY A 202 33.38 -14.13 7.07
C GLY A 202 32.97 -13.84 5.62
N ALA A 203 31.70 -13.57 5.40
CA ALA A 203 31.15 -13.28 4.07
C ALA A 203 31.41 -11.83 3.59
N SER A 204 32.22 -11.06 4.29
CA SER A 204 32.59 -9.70 3.90
C SER A 204 33.75 -9.73 2.89
N LYS A 205 33.42 -9.70 1.61
CA LYS A 205 34.31 -9.24 0.55
C LYS A 205 33.76 -7.99 -0.09
#